data_a336618f4ec94a5c9a6507d1af2108a1
#
_entry.id   a336618f4ec94a5c9a6507d1af2108a1
#
_cell.length_a   1.000
_cell.length_b   1.000
_cell.length_c   1.000
_cell.angle_alpha   90.00
_cell.angle_beta   90.00
_cell.angle_gamma   90.00
#
_symmetry.space_group_name_H-M   'P 1'
#
loop_
_entity.id
_entity.type
_entity.pdbx_description
1 polymer ?
#
loop_
_entity_poly.entity_id
_entity_poly.type
_entity_poly.pdbx_seq_one_letter_code
_entity_poly.pdbx_strand_id
1 'polypeptide(L)'
;MALLTAGFRSAALAHDTAINIILPEGCPEEDIPTVFLLHGMYGDHSSWLRKTCIERYAAERRLAVVMPEGENSFYTDMKYGKKFFTYVSEELVDYVRKILRLSRKRERTFVCGLSMGGYGAFKLAMKKPEQYAAAASLSGCLDIAARLDNCPWQREATAIWGDDFATSVRGSDDDLLMLMRRFDDPALPRPRLYAACGTEDGLYGSNLVFKEAVENTELEFRFEASPGIHNWVFWDRNVVPALDFFLERKLK
;
A
#
# COMPACT_ATOMS: atom_id res chain seq x y z
N MET A 1 0.39 11.34 -20.99
CA MET A 1 -0.28 10.58 -19.93
C MET A 1 -1.77 10.68 -20.11
N ALA A 2 -2.50 9.60 -19.97
CA ALA A 2 -3.94 9.62 -19.88
C ALA A 2 -4.39 9.47 -18.42
N LEU A 3 -5.28 10.35 -17.97
CA LEU A 3 -5.96 10.23 -16.68
C LEU A 3 -7.37 9.67 -16.94
N LEU A 4 -7.68 8.55 -16.31
CA LEU A 4 -8.96 7.86 -16.42
C LEU A 4 -9.62 7.81 -15.05
N THR A 5 -10.91 8.07 -14.97
CA THR A 5 -11.76 7.73 -13.84
C THR A 5 -12.69 6.61 -14.25
N ALA A 6 -12.67 5.50 -13.56
CA ALA A 6 -13.52 4.36 -13.86
C ALA A 6 -14.38 4.01 -12.65
N GLY A 7 -15.67 3.80 -12.90
CA GLY A 7 -16.60 3.24 -11.94
C GLY A 7 -16.98 1.81 -12.35
N PHE A 8 -17.08 0.92 -11.39
CA PHE A 8 -17.53 -0.45 -11.65
C PHE A 8 -18.18 -1.09 -10.42
N ARG A 9 -19.00 -2.11 -10.66
CA ARG A 9 -19.62 -2.89 -9.60
C ARG A 9 -18.60 -3.83 -8.99
N SER A 10 -18.27 -3.63 -7.71
CA SER A 10 -17.45 -4.55 -6.95
C SER A 10 -18.32 -5.61 -6.26
N ALA A 11 -17.95 -6.87 -6.45
CA ALA A 11 -18.58 -7.99 -5.73
C ALA A 11 -18.09 -8.05 -4.28
N ALA A 12 -16.81 -7.79 -4.05
CA ALA A 12 -16.21 -7.79 -2.71
C ALA A 12 -16.78 -6.68 -1.82
N LEU A 13 -17.05 -5.50 -2.40
CA LEU A 13 -17.65 -4.37 -1.69
C LEU A 13 -19.17 -4.37 -1.71
N ALA A 14 -19.80 -5.18 -2.55
CA ALA A 14 -21.25 -5.27 -2.78
C ALA A 14 -21.92 -3.95 -3.22
N HIS A 15 -21.14 -3.01 -3.81
CA HIS A 15 -21.62 -1.73 -4.37
C HIS A 15 -20.73 -1.24 -5.51
N ASP A 16 -21.17 -0.17 -6.19
CA ASP A 16 -20.34 0.49 -7.19
C ASP A 16 -19.23 1.29 -6.52
N THR A 17 -18.01 1.17 -7.04
CA THR A 17 -16.82 1.85 -6.53
C THR A 17 -16.14 2.62 -7.65
N ALA A 18 -15.29 3.56 -7.29
CA ALA A 18 -14.52 4.36 -8.22
C ALA A 18 -13.01 4.19 -8.03
N ILE A 19 -12.29 4.30 -9.13
CA ILE A 19 -10.82 4.32 -9.16
C ILE A 19 -10.34 5.42 -10.10
N ASN A 20 -9.18 6.00 -9.80
CA ASN A 20 -8.45 6.82 -10.73
C ASN A 20 -7.23 6.06 -11.25
N ILE A 21 -6.93 6.23 -12.53
CA ILE A 21 -5.83 5.55 -13.20
C ILE A 21 -5.03 6.56 -14.01
N ILE A 22 -3.73 6.62 -13.78
CA ILE A 22 -2.79 7.32 -14.65
C ILE A 22 -2.17 6.27 -15.56
N LEU A 23 -2.24 6.48 -16.88
CA LEU A 23 -1.73 5.55 -17.87
C LEU A 23 -0.70 6.23 -18.78
N PRO A 24 0.53 5.70 -18.90
CA PRO A 24 1.53 6.27 -19.81
C PRO A 24 1.08 6.08 -21.28
N GLU A 25 1.20 7.15 -22.07
CA GLU A 25 0.98 7.14 -23.50
C GLU A 25 2.23 6.73 -24.27
N GLY A 26 2.05 6.22 -25.47
CA GLY A 26 3.17 5.87 -26.35
C GLY A 26 4.01 4.70 -25.87
N CYS A 27 3.52 3.93 -24.91
CA CYS A 27 4.14 2.65 -24.56
C CYS A 27 3.71 1.62 -25.61
N PRO A 28 4.63 1.14 -26.45
CA PRO A 28 4.28 0.17 -27.50
C PRO A 28 4.00 -1.23 -26.93
N GLU A 29 4.26 -1.44 -25.67
CA GLU A 29 4.29 -2.75 -25.03
C GLU A 29 3.04 -3.02 -24.18
N GLU A 30 2.59 -4.27 -24.23
CA GLU A 30 1.52 -4.84 -23.41
C GLU A 30 1.98 -5.16 -21.97
N ASP A 31 3.04 -4.49 -21.46
CA ASP A 31 3.72 -4.86 -20.22
C ASP A 31 4.06 -3.62 -19.39
N ILE A 32 3.06 -2.75 -19.18
CA ILE A 32 3.25 -1.49 -18.45
C ILE A 32 3.42 -1.77 -16.95
N PRO A 33 4.55 -1.38 -16.32
CA PRO A 33 4.72 -1.53 -14.88
C PRO A 33 3.70 -0.69 -14.13
N THR A 34 3.16 -1.27 -13.04
CA THR A 34 2.00 -0.70 -12.35
C THR A 34 2.26 -0.57 -10.87
N VAL A 35 1.92 0.58 -10.30
CA VAL A 35 1.83 0.79 -8.85
C VAL A 35 0.37 0.98 -8.44
N PHE A 36 -0.07 0.20 -7.45
CA PHE A 36 -1.32 0.43 -6.72
C PHE A 36 -1.02 1.41 -5.60
N LEU A 37 -1.64 2.62 -5.66
CA LEU A 37 -1.30 3.75 -4.79
C LEU A 37 -2.45 4.03 -3.82
N LEU A 38 -2.24 3.67 -2.56
CA LEU A 38 -3.24 3.61 -1.51
C LEU A 38 -3.32 4.92 -0.72
N HIS A 39 -4.53 5.44 -0.50
CA HIS A 39 -4.75 6.61 0.34
C HIS A 39 -4.72 6.29 1.84
N GLY A 40 -4.61 7.31 2.69
CA GLY A 40 -4.74 7.20 4.15
C GLY A 40 -6.18 7.35 4.64
N MET A 41 -6.38 7.23 5.95
CA MET A 41 -7.70 7.48 6.56
C MET A 41 -8.25 8.83 6.15
N TYR A 42 -9.57 8.92 6.01
CA TYR A 42 -10.32 10.10 5.59
C TYR A 42 -10.00 10.60 4.18
N GLY A 43 -9.24 9.82 3.40
CA GLY A 43 -9.00 10.04 1.99
C GLY A 43 -9.97 9.22 1.12
N ASP A 44 -9.75 9.33 -0.18
CA ASP A 44 -10.46 8.60 -1.22
C ASP A 44 -9.55 8.35 -2.44
N HIS A 45 -10.08 7.71 -3.46
CA HIS A 45 -9.39 7.43 -4.73
C HIS A 45 -8.84 8.69 -5.46
N SER A 46 -9.30 9.90 -5.11
CA SER A 46 -8.85 11.17 -5.70
C SER A 46 -7.72 11.85 -4.93
N SER A 47 -7.44 11.41 -3.71
CA SER A 47 -6.58 12.12 -2.77
C SER A 47 -5.16 12.34 -3.29
N TRP A 48 -4.55 11.34 -3.91
CA TRP A 48 -3.21 11.46 -4.50
C TRP A 48 -3.16 12.43 -5.68
N LEU A 49 -4.17 12.41 -6.56
CA LEU A 49 -4.25 13.35 -7.68
C LEU A 49 -4.40 14.81 -7.24
N ARG A 50 -5.23 15.04 -6.22
CA ARG A 50 -5.58 16.39 -5.76
C ARG A 50 -4.48 17.05 -4.92
N LYS A 51 -3.61 16.26 -4.31
CA LYS A 51 -2.70 16.75 -3.26
C LYS A 51 -1.22 16.55 -3.58
N THR A 52 -0.91 15.96 -4.76
CA THR A 52 0.46 15.69 -5.21
C THR A 52 0.64 15.92 -6.70
N CYS A 53 1.88 15.85 -7.16
CA CYS A 53 2.20 15.87 -8.60
C CYS A 53 2.37 14.44 -9.16
N ILE A 54 1.61 13.48 -8.66
CA ILE A 54 1.77 12.04 -8.99
C ILE A 54 1.72 11.75 -10.50
N GLU A 55 0.90 12.47 -11.28
CA GLU A 55 0.84 12.30 -12.73
C GLU A 55 2.17 12.60 -13.40
N ARG A 56 2.84 13.68 -13.02
CA ARG A 56 4.17 14.03 -13.53
C ARG A 56 5.21 12.99 -13.12
N TYR A 57 5.21 12.57 -11.84
CA TYR A 57 6.16 11.58 -11.35
C TYR A 57 6.02 10.23 -12.04
N ALA A 58 4.79 9.82 -12.31
CA ALA A 58 4.49 8.59 -13.05
C ALA A 58 4.92 8.70 -14.52
N ALA A 59 4.73 9.88 -15.14
CA ALA A 59 5.11 10.14 -16.53
C ALA A 59 6.62 9.97 -16.75
N GLU A 60 7.42 10.58 -15.88
CA GLU A 60 8.88 10.52 -15.92
C GLU A 60 9.41 9.08 -15.83
N ARG A 61 8.64 8.18 -15.21
CA ARG A 61 9.01 6.78 -14.96
C ARG A 61 8.29 5.77 -15.85
N ARG A 62 7.40 6.23 -16.71
CA ARG A 62 6.53 5.37 -17.54
C ARG A 62 5.78 4.31 -16.71
N LEU A 63 5.28 4.71 -15.55
CA LEU A 63 4.49 3.89 -14.64
C LEU A 63 2.99 4.12 -14.85
N ALA A 64 2.21 3.05 -14.84
CA ALA A 64 0.78 3.15 -14.56
C ALA A 64 0.56 3.28 -13.06
N VAL A 65 -0.35 4.14 -12.65
CA VAL A 65 -0.73 4.33 -11.25
C VAL A 65 -2.23 4.05 -11.11
N VAL A 66 -2.59 3.11 -10.24
CA VAL A 66 -3.99 2.76 -9.94
C VAL A 66 -4.28 3.21 -8.52
N MET A 67 -5.24 4.12 -8.36
CA MET A 67 -5.63 4.71 -7.08
C MET A 67 -7.04 4.26 -6.72
N PRO A 68 -7.19 3.21 -5.89
CA PRO A 68 -8.50 2.70 -5.48
C PRO A 68 -9.13 3.52 -4.36
N GLU A 69 -10.45 3.39 -4.24
CA GLU A 69 -11.17 3.67 -3.02
C GLU A 69 -10.85 2.61 -1.96
N GLY A 70 -10.64 3.03 -0.73
CA GLY A 70 -10.32 2.13 0.40
C GLY A 70 -11.12 2.42 1.66
N GLU A 71 -11.93 3.50 1.68
CA GLU A 71 -12.61 4.00 2.89
C GLU A 71 -11.65 4.07 4.09
N ASN A 72 -12.15 3.92 5.31
CA ASN A 72 -11.33 3.82 6.53
C ASN A 72 -11.12 2.34 6.93
N SER A 73 -10.81 1.46 5.99
CA SER A 73 -10.82 0.01 6.17
C SER A 73 -9.49 -0.59 6.62
N PHE A 74 -8.41 0.18 6.64
CA PHE A 74 -7.05 -0.37 6.76
C PHE A 74 -6.75 -1.49 5.74
N TYR A 75 -7.44 -1.43 4.57
CA TYR A 75 -7.31 -2.44 3.51
C TYR A 75 -7.47 -3.87 4.05
N THR A 76 -8.50 -4.05 4.91
CA THR A 76 -8.85 -5.29 5.61
C THR A 76 -10.22 -5.77 5.16
N ASP A 77 -10.44 -7.07 5.11
CA ASP A 77 -11.79 -7.62 5.02
C ASP A 77 -12.45 -7.44 6.37
N MET A 78 -13.30 -6.42 6.47
CA MET A 78 -13.83 -5.92 7.74
C MET A 78 -14.77 -6.94 8.38
N LYS A 79 -14.69 -7.08 9.69
CA LYS A 79 -15.58 -7.96 10.46
C LYS A 79 -17.05 -7.53 10.37
N TYR A 80 -17.29 -6.22 10.46
CA TYR A 80 -18.63 -5.63 10.38
C TYR A 80 -18.68 -4.63 9.21
N GLY A 81 -18.25 -5.06 8.01
CA GLY A 81 -18.18 -4.17 6.86
C GLY A 81 -17.87 -4.90 5.55
N LYS A 82 -17.17 -4.19 4.69
CA LYS A 82 -16.86 -4.63 3.33
C LYS A 82 -15.51 -5.34 3.26
N LYS A 83 -15.29 -6.10 2.18
CA LYS A 83 -14.07 -6.90 1.99
C LYS A 83 -13.01 -6.11 1.19
N PHE A 84 -12.39 -5.12 1.84
CA PHE A 84 -11.42 -4.24 1.15
C PHE A 84 -10.10 -4.92 0.83
N PHE A 85 -9.65 -5.90 1.61
CA PHE A 85 -8.46 -6.67 1.26
C PHE A 85 -8.70 -7.49 -0.02
N THR A 86 -9.78 -8.25 -0.07
CA THR A 86 -10.19 -9.02 -1.26
C THR A 86 -10.37 -8.10 -2.47
N TYR A 87 -11.03 -6.95 -2.29
CA TYR A 87 -11.24 -5.97 -3.35
C TYR A 87 -9.90 -5.49 -3.94
N VAL A 88 -8.97 -5.00 -3.12
CA VAL A 88 -7.74 -4.38 -3.62
C VAL A 88 -6.72 -5.41 -4.08
N SER A 89 -6.63 -6.58 -3.41
CA SER A 89 -5.62 -7.60 -3.74
C SER A 89 -6.02 -8.52 -4.90
N GLU A 90 -7.29 -8.70 -5.17
CA GLU A 90 -7.80 -9.67 -6.15
C GLU A 90 -8.67 -9.00 -7.22
N GLU A 91 -9.86 -8.53 -6.84
CA GLU A 91 -10.86 -8.04 -7.78
C GLU A 91 -10.36 -6.83 -8.60
N LEU A 92 -9.77 -5.83 -7.95
CA LEU A 92 -9.25 -4.65 -8.62
C LEU A 92 -8.10 -4.99 -9.56
N VAL A 93 -7.18 -5.84 -9.13
CA VAL A 93 -6.02 -6.24 -9.94
C VAL A 93 -6.49 -6.95 -11.20
N ASP A 94 -7.43 -7.88 -11.08
CA ASP A 94 -8.01 -8.60 -12.22
C ASP A 94 -8.80 -7.66 -13.12
N TYR A 95 -9.60 -6.75 -12.54
CA TYR A 95 -10.37 -5.78 -13.30
C TYR A 95 -9.49 -4.88 -14.17
N VAL A 96 -8.48 -4.21 -13.58
CA VAL A 96 -7.63 -3.30 -14.34
C VAL A 96 -6.76 -4.02 -15.37
N ARG A 97 -6.30 -5.23 -15.08
CA ARG A 97 -5.56 -6.09 -16.04
C ARG A 97 -6.42 -6.63 -17.19
N LYS A 98 -7.73 -6.70 -17.00
CA LYS A 98 -8.68 -7.10 -18.03
C LYS A 98 -8.98 -5.98 -19.02
N ILE A 99 -9.08 -4.74 -18.54
CA ILE A 99 -9.46 -3.59 -19.36
C ILE A 99 -8.27 -2.77 -19.88
N LEU A 100 -7.09 -2.92 -19.26
CA LEU A 100 -5.88 -2.18 -19.61
C LEU A 100 -4.70 -3.13 -19.87
N ARG A 101 -3.71 -2.64 -20.65
CA ARG A 101 -2.49 -3.39 -21.01
C ARG A 101 -1.43 -3.32 -19.89
N LEU A 102 -1.83 -3.58 -18.64
CA LEU A 102 -0.93 -3.59 -17.50
C LEU A 102 -0.17 -4.91 -17.41
N SER A 103 1.05 -4.83 -16.90
CA SER A 103 1.87 -6.02 -16.70
C SER A 103 1.19 -7.04 -15.77
N ARG A 104 1.32 -8.31 -16.13
CA ARG A 104 0.93 -9.44 -15.27
C ARG A 104 2.12 -10.03 -14.51
N LYS A 105 3.33 -9.52 -14.78
CA LYS A 105 4.55 -10.00 -14.14
C LYS A 105 4.67 -9.42 -12.75
N ARG A 106 5.06 -10.26 -11.80
CA ARG A 106 5.34 -9.86 -10.42
C ARG A 106 6.35 -8.72 -10.37
N GLU A 107 7.45 -8.85 -11.13
CA GLU A 107 8.58 -7.92 -11.17
C GLU A 107 8.21 -6.51 -11.66
N ARG A 108 7.01 -6.35 -12.18
CA ARG A 108 6.46 -5.08 -12.70
C ARG A 108 5.18 -4.66 -11.97
N THR A 109 4.89 -5.28 -10.81
CA THR A 109 3.71 -4.98 -10.00
C THR A 109 4.14 -4.53 -8.61
N PHE A 110 3.72 -3.33 -8.22
CA PHE A 110 4.15 -2.67 -6.99
C PHE A 110 2.95 -2.11 -6.24
N VAL A 111 3.12 -1.87 -4.94
CA VAL A 111 2.12 -1.21 -4.12
C VAL A 111 2.77 -0.16 -3.23
N CYS A 112 2.14 1.00 -3.12
CA CYS A 112 2.60 2.11 -2.29
C CYS A 112 1.41 2.73 -1.56
N GLY A 113 1.66 3.35 -0.42
CA GLY A 113 0.60 4.09 0.25
C GLY A 113 1.11 4.94 1.40
N LEU A 114 0.24 5.81 1.90
CA LEU A 114 0.54 6.67 3.05
C LEU A 114 -0.30 6.29 4.27
N SER A 115 0.24 6.44 5.48
CA SER A 115 -0.49 6.25 6.74
C SER A 115 -1.20 4.88 6.79
N MET A 116 -2.53 4.85 6.86
CA MET A 116 -3.35 3.64 6.68
C MET A 116 -2.98 2.89 5.38
N GLY A 117 -2.77 3.61 4.27
CA GLY A 117 -2.36 3.01 3.00
C GLY A 117 -0.92 2.48 3.01
N GLY A 118 -0.03 3.05 3.84
CA GLY A 118 1.31 2.53 4.06
C GLY A 118 1.30 1.18 4.76
N TYR A 119 0.46 1.03 5.78
CA TYR A 119 0.16 -0.26 6.39
C TYR A 119 -0.43 -1.23 5.35
N GLY A 120 -1.46 -0.79 4.61
CA GLY A 120 -2.10 -1.60 3.57
C GLY A 120 -1.13 -2.08 2.50
N ALA A 121 -0.19 -1.24 2.06
CA ALA A 121 0.82 -1.59 1.07
C ALA A 121 1.71 -2.74 1.55
N PHE A 122 2.21 -2.67 2.78
CA PHE A 122 3.02 -3.75 3.34
C PHE A 122 2.21 -5.02 3.57
N LYS A 123 0.99 -4.90 4.10
CA LYS A 123 0.08 -6.04 4.26
C LYS A 123 -0.19 -6.76 2.94
N LEU A 124 -0.53 -6.01 1.89
CA LEU A 124 -0.76 -6.57 0.56
C LEU A 124 0.46 -7.31 0.02
N ALA A 125 1.63 -6.69 0.08
CA ALA A 125 2.86 -7.31 -0.42
C ALA A 125 3.27 -8.54 0.38
N MET A 126 3.09 -8.53 1.71
CA MET A 126 3.44 -9.68 2.55
C MET A 126 2.41 -10.81 2.50
N LYS A 127 1.12 -10.52 2.26
CA LYS A 127 0.08 -11.56 2.10
C LYS A 127 -0.01 -12.11 0.68
N LYS A 128 0.40 -11.32 -0.33
CA LYS A 128 0.40 -11.70 -1.76
C LYS A 128 1.80 -11.52 -2.38
N PRO A 129 2.83 -12.17 -1.83
CA PRO A 129 4.23 -11.97 -2.26
C PRO A 129 4.48 -12.48 -3.69
N GLU A 130 3.65 -13.37 -4.20
CA GLU A 130 3.64 -13.85 -5.58
C GLU A 130 3.13 -12.78 -6.56
N GLN A 131 2.44 -11.74 -6.08
CA GLN A 131 1.85 -10.69 -6.91
C GLN A 131 2.70 -9.41 -6.93
N TYR A 132 3.30 -9.04 -5.79
CA TYR A 132 4.03 -7.79 -5.64
C TYR A 132 5.54 -8.01 -5.50
N ALA A 133 6.34 -7.36 -6.38
CA ALA A 133 7.80 -7.41 -6.29
C ALA A 133 8.35 -6.47 -5.22
N ALA A 134 7.67 -5.36 -4.99
CA ALA A 134 8.07 -4.39 -3.97
C ALA A 134 6.86 -3.62 -3.43
N ALA A 135 7.02 -3.11 -2.20
CA ALA A 135 6.06 -2.24 -1.54
C ALA A 135 6.75 -1.03 -0.91
N ALA A 136 6.01 0.10 -0.85
CA ALA A 136 6.47 1.31 -0.18
C ALA A 136 5.43 1.86 0.80
N SER A 137 5.91 2.30 1.96
CA SER A 137 5.11 2.85 3.05
C SER A 137 5.59 4.27 3.38
N LEU A 138 4.72 5.26 3.27
CA LEU A 138 5.00 6.63 3.65
C LEU A 138 4.26 6.97 4.95
N SER A 139 4.99 7.21 6.03
CA SER A 139 4.40 7.42 7.37
C SER A 139 3.40 6.32 7.75
N GLY A 140 3.68 5.06 7.46
CA GLY A 140 2.75 3.95 7.67
C GLY A 140 2.51 3.64 9.14
N CYS A 141 1.30 3.17 9.46
CA CYS A 141 0.96 2.62 10.77
C CYS A 141 1.47 1.18 10.88
N LEU A 142 2.82 1.00 10.95
CA LEU A 142 3.45 -0.29 10.76
C LEU A 142 3.39 -1.22 11.99
N ASP A 143 3.25 -0.67 13.19
CA ASP A 143 2.91 -1.41 14.41
C ASP A 143 1.45 -1.13 14.76
N ILE A 144 0.55 -1.76 14.00
CA ILE A 144 -0.89 -1.56 14.18
C ILE A 144 -1.36 -2.13 15.52
N ALA A 145 -0.81 -3.24 15.99
CA ALA A 145 -1.22 -3.87 17.24
C ALA A 145 -0.97 -2.94 18.44
N ALA A 146 0.20 -2.30 18.55
CA ALA A 146 0.45 -1.33 19.59
C ALA A 146 -0.40 -0.05 19.44
N ARG A 147 -0.71 0.35 18.20
CA ARG A 147 -1.58 1.51 17.94
C ARG A 147 -3.01 1.29 18.44
N LEU A 148 -3.50 0.06 18.37
CA LEU A 148 -4.83 -0.33 18.81
C LEU A 148 -4.98 -0.35 20.34
N ASP A 149 -3.89 -0.53 21.10
CA ASP A 149 -3.93 -0.48 22.58
C ASP A 149 -4.44 0.89 23.10
N ASN A 150 -4.19 1.99 22.35
CA ASN A 150 -4.66 3.35 22.65
C ASN A 150 -5.31 3.97 21.41
N CYS A 151 -6.25 3.26 20.81
CA CYS A 151 -6.86 3.60 19.53
C CYS A 151 -7.72 4.90 19.62
N PRO A 152 -7.40 5.98 18.87
CA PRO A 152 -8.20 7.20 18.87
C PRO A 152 -9.42 7.09 17.95
N TRP A 153 -9.54 6.05 17.13
CA TRP A 153 -10.62 5.78 16.16
C TRP A 153 -11.27 4.42 16.45
N GLN A 154 -11.75 4.24 17.70
CA GLN A 154 -12.31 2.96 18.19
C GLN A 154 -13.50 2.47 17.35
N ARG A 155 -14.36 3.37 16.87
CA ARG A 155 -15.51 2.99 16.04
C ARG A 155 -15.08 2.29 14.74
N GLU A 156 -14.10 2.84 14.07
CA GLU A 156 -13.54 2.25 12.85
C GLU A 156 -12.81 0.94 13.18
N ALA A 157 -12.04 0.90 14.25
CA ALA A 157 -11.34 -0.31 14.69
C ALA A 157 -12.33 -1.46 14.98
N THR A 158 -13.42 -1.17 15.69
CA THR A 158 -14.50 -2.15 15.92
C THR A 158 -15.11 -2.64 14.60
N ALA A 159 -15.39 -1.74 13.66
CA ALA A 159 -15.94 -2.13 12.37
C ALA A 159 -14.98 -3.03 11.57
N ILE A 160 -13.68 -2.76 11.66
CA ILE A 160 -12.65 -3.49 10.91
C ILE A 160 -12.37 -4.86 11.56
N TRP A 161 -12.05 -4.90 12.86
CA TRP A 161 -11.52 -6.09 13.52
C TRP A 161 -12.47 -6.70 14.59
N GLY A 162 -13.57 -6.04 14.92
CA GLY A 162 -14.51 -6.48 15.94
C GLY A 162 -14.30 -5.80 17.28
N ASP A 163 -15.12 -6.15 18.25
CA ASP A 163 -15.13 -5.53 19.58
C ASP A 163 -13.85 -5.81 20.39
N ASP A 164 -13.19 -6.91 20.08
CA ASP A 164 -11.94 -7.36 20.68
C ASP A 164 -10.67 -6.92 19.90
N PHE A 165 -10.77 -5.88 19.05
CA PHE A 165 -9.73 -5.43 18.13
C PHE A 165 -8.35 -5.24 18.80
N ALA A 166 -8.30 -4.74 20.02
CA ALA A 166 -7.04 -4.47 20.73
C ALA A 166 -6.23 -5.77 21.00
N THR A 167 -6.90 -6.90 21.11
CA THR A 167 -6.24 -8.20 21.40
C THR A 167 -6.23 -9.12 20.18
N SER A 168 -7.26 -9.09 19.35
CA SER A 168 -7.42 -10.02 18.21
C SER A 168 -6.46 -9.74 17.06
N VAL A 169 -5.99 -8.51 16.90
CA VAL A 169 -5.05 -8.13 15.82
C VAL A 169 -3.63 -8.59 16.13
N ARG A 170 -3.21 -8.51 17.39
CA ARG A 170 -1.87 -8.91 17.80
C ARG A 170 -1.62 -10.39 17.52
N GLY A 171 -0.59 -10.68 16.73
CA GLY A 171 -0.24 -12.03 16.32
C GLY A 171 -1.12 -12.63 15.22
N SER A 172 -2.08 -11.86 14.68
CA SER A 172 -2.91 -12.28 13.56
C SER A 172 -2.27 -11.94 12.20
N ASP A 173 -2.96 -12.31 11.14
CA ASP A 173 -2.63 -11.96 9.75
C ASP A 173 -2.76 -10.45 9.42
N ASP A 174 -3.22 -9.66 10.37
CA ASP A 174 -3.30 -8.20 10.28
C ASP A 174 -2.15 -7.50 11.04
N ASP A 175 -1.36 -8.26 11.79
CA ASP A 175 -0.16 -7.79 12.45
C ASP A 175 1.05 -7.92 11.51
N LEU A 176 1.58 -6.80 11.02
CA LEU A 176 2.71 -6.80 10.09
C LEU A 176 3.98 -7.42 10.70
N LEU A 177 4.19 -7.25 11.99
CA LEU A 177 5.33 -7.84 12.69
C LEU A 177 5.24 -9.37 12.73
N MET A 178 4.01 -9.90 12.78
CA MET A 178 3.76 -11.34 12.68
C MET A 178 3.87 -11.84 11.24
N LEU A 179 3.39 -11.07 10.26
CA LEU A 179 3.45 -11.43 8.85
C LEU A 179 4.88 -11.61 8.33
N MET A 180 5.86 -10.91 8.90
CA MET A 180 7.27 -11.06 8.52
C MET A 180 7.78 -12.49 8.72
N ARG A 181 7.28 -13.24 9.72
CA ARG A 181 7.67 -14.63 10.00
C ARG A 181 7.31 -15.60 8.87
N ARG A 182 6.40 -15.24 7.98
CA ARG A 182 6.10 -16.07 6.80
C ARG A 182 7.32 -16.25 5.90
N PHE A 183 8.24 -15.30 5.92
CA PHE A 183 9.45 -15.30 5.09
C PHE A 183 10.61 -16.08 5.70
N ASP A 184 10.40 -16.77 6.83
CA ASP A 184 11.23 -17.84 7.32
C ASP A 184 11.16 -19.06 6.36
N ASP A 185 10.06 -19.18 5.60
CA ASP A 185 9.95 -20.14 4.47
C ASP A 185 10.75 -19.62 3.24
N PRO A 186 11.84 -20.29 2.86
CA PRO A 186 12.65 -19.89 1.71
C PRO A 186 11.95 -20.05 0.36
N ALA A 187 10.86 -20.82 0.29
CA ALA A 187 10.09 -21.02 -0.93
C ALA A 187 9.20 -19.80 -1.28
N LEU A 188 8.87 -18.95 -0.31
CA LEU A 188 8.07 -17.76 -0.57
C LEU A 188 8.92 -16.67 -1.26
N PRO A 189 8.42 -16.08 -2.35
CA PRO A 189 9.08 -14.92 -2.96
C PRO A 189 9.04 -13.74 -2.01
N ARG A 190 10.19 -13.10 -1.77
CA ARG A 190 10.31 -11.97 -0.85
C ARG A 190 10.07 -10.65 -1.59
N PRO A 191 9.08 -9.82 -1.18
CA PRO A 191 8.96 -8.47 -1.69
C PRO A 191 10.08 -7.59 -1.14
N ARG A 192 10.58 -6.64 -1.94
CA ARG A 192 11.44 -5.56 -1.43
C ARG A 192 10.59 -4.52 -0.74
N LEU A 193 11.00 -4.03 0.40
CA LEU A 193 10.25 -3.07 1.19
C LEU A 193 10.99 -1.73 1.31
N TYR A 194 10.25 -0.65 1.16
CA TYR A 194 10.74 0.72 1.36
C TYR A 194 9.83 1.44 2.35
N ALA A 195 10.38 2.14 3.33
CA ALA A 195 9.58 3.02 4.16
C ALA A 195 10.24 4.39 4.30
N ALA A 196 9.43 5.45 4.31
CA ALA A 196 9.85 6.79 4.68
C ALA A 196 8.93 7.36 5.75
N CYS A 197 9.51 7.99 6.79
CA CYS A 197 8.75 8.61 7.86
C CYS A 197 9.43 9.91 8.33
N GLY A 198 8.61 10.92 8.58
CA GLY A 198 9.09 12.17 9.18
C GLY A 198 9.52 11.98 10.63
N THR A 199 10.62 12.62 11.04
CA THR A 199 11.14 12.50 12.42
C THR A 199 10.21 13.14 13.46
N GLU A 200 9.35 14.07 13.07
CA GLU A 200 8.33 14.71 13.89
C GLU A 200 6.92 14.11 13.67
N ASP A 201 6.82 13.00 12.91
CA ASP A 201 5.57 12.29 12.67
C ASP A 201 5.19 11.44 13.89
N GLY A 202 3.93 11.49 14.30
CA GLY A 202 3.42 10.68 15.41
C GLY A 202 3.50 9.17 15.20
N LEU A 203 3.75 8.71 13.96
CA LEU A 203 3.96 7.30 13.62
C LEU A 203 5.45 6.93 13.47
N TYR A 204 6.37 7.88 13.74
CA TYR A 204 7.81 7.62 13.60
C TYR A 204 8.26 6.44 14.49
N GLY A 205 7.82 6.41 15.75
CA GLY A 205 8.14 5.30 16.66
C GLY A 205 7.70 3.93 16.14
N SER A 206 6.50 3.81 15.56
CA SER A 206 6.03 2.54 14.99
C SER A 206 6.83 2.10 13.76
N ASN A 207 7.36 3.06 12.99
CA ASN A 207 8.25 2.76 11.87
C ASN A 207 9.64 2.28 12.35
N LEU A 208 10.14 2.79 13.49
CA LEU A 208 11.39 2.30 14.09
C LEU A 208 11.24 0.87 14.64
N VAL A 209 10.11 0.56 15.29
CA VAL A 209 9.80 -0.80 15.74
C VAL A 209 9.77 -1.78 14.56
N PHE A 210 9.13 -1.40 13.46
CA PHE A 210 9.12 -2.22 12.25
C PHE A 210 10.53 -2.40 11.66
N LYS A 211 11.33 -1.31 11.61
CA LYS A 211 12.71 -1.35 11.13
C LYS A 211 13.55 -2.35 11.94
N GLU A 212 13.51 -2.27 13.28
CA GLU A 212 14.22 -3.18 14.14
C GLU A 212 13.78 -4.64 13.95
N ALA A 213 12.47 -4.87 13.79
CA ALA A 213 11.94 -6.22 13.60
C ALA A 213 12.38 -6.82 12.25
N VAL A 214 12.40 -6.05 11.17
CA VAL A 214 12.77 -6.53 9.83
C VAL A 214 14.27 -6.82 9.71
N GLU A 215 15.14 -6.17 10.49
CA GLU A 215 16.59 -6.42 10.54
C GLU A 215 16.91 -7.88 10.96
N ASN A 216 15.97 -8.57 11.62
CA ASN A 216 16.08 -9.97 11.98
C ASN A 216 15.49 -10.94 10.96
N THR A 217 15.22 -10.48 9.75
CA THR A 217 14.64 -11.27 8.66
C THR A 217 15.50 -11.21 7.40
N GLU A 218 15.18 -12.07 6.42
CA GLU A 218 15.79 -12.06 5.09
C GLU A 218 15.14 -11.08 4.11
N LEU A 219 14.22 -10.20 4.58
CA LEU A 219 13.55 -9.21 3.75
C LEU A 219 14.49 -8.05 3.43
N GLU A 220 14.56 -7.67 2.15
CA GLU A 220 15.25 -6.46 1.75
C GLU A 220 14.42 -5.24 2.17
N PHE A 221 14.95 -4.43 3.06
CA PHE A 221 14.27 -3.25 3.58
C PHE A 221 15.16 -2.01 3.51
N ARG A 222 14.60 -0.92 2.97
CA ARG A 222 15.21 0.41 3.01
C ARG A 222 14.32 1.34 3.83
N PHE A 223 14.90 2.02 4.81
CA PHE A 223 14.21 3.01 5.63
C PHE A 223 14.86 4.38 5.48
N GLU A 224 14.06 5.39 5.19
CA GLU A 224 14.48 6.79 5.10
C GLU A 224 13.74 7.64 6.13
N ALA A 225 14.51 8.33 6.97
CA ALA A 225 13.99 9.30 7.92
C ALA A 225 14.50 10.70 7.54
N SER A 226 13.59 11.68 7.57
CA SER A 226 13.96 13.09 7.32
C SER A 226 13.04 14.00 8.14
N PRO A 227 13.41 15.28 8.37
CA PRO A 227 12.52 16.23 9.02
C PRO A 227 11.16 16.30 8.31
N GLY A 228 10.10 16.24 9.09
CA GLY A 228 8.73 16.29 8.56
C GLY A 228 7.70 15.68 9.51
N ILE A 229 6.45 16.07 9.29
CA ILE A 229 5.28 15.66 10.05
C ILE A 229 4.31 14.86 9.19
N HIS A 230 3.22 14.33 9.79
CA HIS A 230 2.19 13.54 9.13
C HIS A 230 1.31 14.37 8.19
N ASN A 231 1.83 14.75 7.02
CA ASN A 231 1.11 15.61 6.08
C ASN A 231 1.47 15.35 4.60
N TRP A 232 0.66 15.95 3.72
CA TRP A 232 0.81 15.80 2.27
C TRP A 232 2.11 16.39 1.70
N VAL A 233 2.72 17.39 2.35
CA VAL A 233 4.02 17.94 1.91
C VAL A 233 5.10 16.88 2.03
N PHE A 234 5.10 16.14 3.14
CA PHE A 234 6.01 15.02 3.34
C PHE A 234 5.76 13.91 2.31
N TRP A 235 4.49 13.52 2.11
CA TRP A 235 4.15 12.40 1.23
C TRP A 235 4.36 12.71 -0.25
N ASP A 236 4.06 13.93 -0.74
CA ASP A 236 4.33 14.33 -2.12
C ASP A 236 5.84 14.29 -2.43
N ARG A 237 6.68 14.74 -1.49
CA ARG A 237 8.13 14.67 -1.62
C ARG A 237 8.65 13.22 -1.62
N ASN A 238 8.15 12.38 -0.72
CA ASN A 238 8.72 11.06 -0.47
C ASN A 238 8.11 9.94 -1.34
N VAL A 239 7.03 10.19 -2.07
CA VAL A 239 6.55 9.25 -3.09
C VAL A 239 7.54 9.10 -4.24
N VAL A 240 8.32 10.15 -4.56
CA VAL A 240 9.29 10.14 -5.66
C VAL A 240 10.38 9.07 -5.44
N PRO A 241 11.15 9.08 -4.33
CA PRO A 241 12.13 8.02 -4.08
C PRO A 241 11.49 6.63 -3.92
N ALA A 242 10.25 6.54 -3.44
CA ALA A 242 9.54 5.27 -3.39
C ALA A 242 9.27 4.69 -4.80
N LEU A 243 8.87 5.54 -5.76
CA LEU A 243 8.70 5.13 -7.16
C LEU A 243 10.05 4.76 -7.82
N ASP A 244 11.14 5.45 -7.49
CA ASP A 244 12.48 5.12 -7.98
C ASP A 244 12.94 3.75 -7.45
N PHE A 245 12.71 3.47 -6.17
CA PHE A 245 13.02 2.20 -5.55
C PHE A 245 12.35 1.00 -6.27
N PHE A 246 11.14 1.16 -6.79
CA PHE A 246 10.46 0.09 -7.53
C PHE A 246 11.18 -0.26 -8.83
N LEU A 247 11.77 0.72 -9.49
CA LEU A 247 12.41 0.56 -10.80
C LEU A 247 13.91 0.22 -10.71
N GLU A 248 14.50 0.26 -9.51
CA GLU A 248 15.86 -0.17 -9.30
C GLU A 248 16.00 -1.65 -9.68
N ARG A 249 16.82 -1.93 -10.70
CA ARG A 249 17.20 -3.29 -11.04
C ARG A 249 18.20 -3.79 -10.00
N LYS A 250 17.96 -4.96 -9.40
CA LYS A 250 19.05 -5.65 -8.71
C LYS A 250 20.16 -5.86 -9.75
N LEU A 251 21.31 -5.21 -9.55
CA LEU A 251 22.53 -5.62 -10.21
C LEU A 251 22.80 -7.05 -9.69
N LYS A 252 22.64 -8.05 -10.58
CA LYS A 252 22.99 -9.44 -10.31
C LYS A 252 24.49 -9.59 -10.16
#